data_742984f556b8de08af175df163abee2c
#
_entry.id   742984f556b8de08af175df163abee2c
#
_cell.length_a   1.000
_cell.length_b   1.000
_cell.length_c   1.000
_cell.angle_alpha   90.00
_cell.angle_beta   90.00
_cell.angle_gamma   90.00
#
_symmetry.space_group_name_H-M   'P 1'
#
loop_
_entity.id
_entity.type
_entity.pdbx_description
1 polymer ?
#
loop_
_entity_poly.entity_id
_entity_poly.type
_entity_poly.pdbx_seq_one_letter_code
_entity_poly.pdbx_strand_id
1 'polypeptide(L)'
;VYPKCKNGYARFFKEWSDKDMENLVKAHRNHPSIVMWSIGNEIPEQGMKGGVEMARRLQDICHRLDPSRPVTQGCDRIDNALKTGFLQAMDVPGFNYRVHKYKPAIGQLPQGFLLGSETASTVSSRGVYKFPVTWGVTKADKDGQVTAYDTEWCSWSNLPEEDFLAMDDYDYTIGQFVWTGIDYLGEPTPYD
;
A
#
# COMPACT_ATOMS: atom_id res chain seq x y z
N VAL A 1 14.53 11.90 -5.53
CA VAL A 1 14.00 10.70 -4.88
C VAL A 1 14.69 10.52 -3.55
N TYR A 2 13.88 10.44 -2.50
CA TYR A 2 14.38 10.18 -1.16
C TYR A 2 14.53 8.67 -0.93
N PRO A 3 15.63 8.19 -0.34
CA PRO A 3 15.75 6.79 0.01
C PRO A 3 14.79 6.46 1.16
N LYS A 4 13.84 5.54 0.93
CA LYS A 4 13.02 4.97 2.01
C LYS A 4 13.89 4.12 2.95
N CYS A 5 14.89 3.46 2.39
CA CYS A 5 15.91 2.74 3.15
C CYS A 5 17.31 2.93 2.54
N LYS A 6 18.34 2.77 3.39
CA LYS A 6 19.76 3.07 3.03
C LYS A 6 20.24 2.34 1.77
N ASN A 7 19.86 1.09 1.60
CA ASN A 7 20.29 0.24 0.50
C ASN A 7 19.21 0.04 -0.57
N GLY A 8 18.16 0.88 -0.55
CA GLY A 8 17.05 0.78 -1.47
C GLY A 8 17.38 1.25 -2.90
N TYR A 9 16.39 1.12 -3.76
CA TYR A 9 16.46 1.42 -5.17
C TYR A 9 16.69 2.92 -5.49
N ALA A 10 16.46 3.81 -4.53
CA ALA A 10 16.59 5.27 -4.73
C ALA A 10 17.91 5.70 -5.37
N ARG A 11 19.02 4.99 -5.08
CA ARG A 11 20.35 5.26 -5.66
C ARG A 11 20.42 5.01 -7.17
N PHE A 12 19.56 4.17 -7.70
CA PHE A 12 19.51 3.84 -9.14
C PHE A 12 18.35 4.56 -9.86
N PHE A 13 17.38 5.08 -9.13
CA PHE A 13 16.13 5.59 -9.65
C PHE A 13 16.30 6.61 -10.77
N LYS A 14 17.22 7.56 -10.62
CA LYS A 14 17.43 8.62 -11.60
C LYS A 14 17.85 8.09 -12.98
N GLU A 15 18.64 7.04 -13.00
CA GLU A 15 19.19 6.47 -14.23
C GLU A 15 18.31 5.35 -14.80
N TRP A 16 17.70 4.56 -13.92
CA TRP A 16 17.11 3.27 -14.28
C TRP A 16 15.59 3.25 -14.25
N SER A 17 14.92 4.15 -13.55
CA SER A 17 13.47 4.07 -13.34
C SER A 17 12.66 3.95 -14.62
N ASP A 18 12.99 4.69 -15.68
CA ASP A 18 12.28 4.63 -16.95
C ASP A 18 12.54 3.31 -17.67
N LYS A 19 13.81 2.88 -17.71
CA LYS A 19 14.22 1.63 -18.33
C LYS A 19 13.59 0.42 -17.64
N ASP A 20 13.59 0.42 -16.31
CA ASP A 20 13.03 -0.67 -15.52
C ASP A 20 11.52 -0.73 -15.65
N MET A 21 10.83 0.42 -15.63
CA MET A 21 9.39 0.48 -15.87
C MET A 21 9.03 0.02 -17.27
N GLU A 22 9.76 0.45 -18.29
CA GLU A 22 9.57 -0.05 -19.65
C GLU A 22 9.77 -1.56 -19.77
N ASN A 23 10.83 -2.08 -19.15
CA ASN A 23 11.14 -3.51 -19.18
C ASN A 23 10.06 -4.31 -18.46
N LEU A 24 9.59 -3.85 -17.30
CA LEU A 24 8.51 -4.47 -16.55
C LEU A 24 7.25 -4.61 -17.40
N VAL A 25 6.78 -3.52 -17.98
CA VAL A 25 5.56 -3.53 -18.79
C VAL A 25 5.76 -4.36 -20.06
N LYS A 26 6.85 -4.19 -20.79
CA LYS A 26 7.12 -4.97 -22.02
C LYS A 26 7.20 -6.47 -21.76
N ALA A 27 7.81 -6.88 -20.64
CA ALA A 27 7.95 -8.30 -20.30
C ALA A 27 6.62 -8.94 -19.91
N HIS A 28 5.70 -8.19 -19.31
CA HIS A 28 4.55 -8.78 -18.64
C HIS A 28 3.17 -8.38 -19.19
N ARG A 29 3.07 -7.38 -20.07
CA ARG A 29 1.76 -6.89 -20.60
C ARG A 29 0.91 -7.95 -21.32
N ASN A 30 1.51 -9.05 -21.76
CA ASN A 30 0.78 -10.15 -22.41
C ASN A 30 0.25 -11.18 -21.42
N HIS A 31 0.49 -11.03 -20.12
CA HIS A 31 -0.07 -11.93 -19.10
C HIS A 31 -1.51 -11.50 -18.75
N PRO A 32 -2.51 -12.35 -19.01
CA PRO A 32 -3.92 -12.00 -18.77
C PRO A 32 -4.29 -11.85 -17.29
N SER A 33 -3.48 -12.39 -16.38
CA SER A 33 -3.66 -12.27 -14.93
C SER A 33 -3.28 -10.89 -14.37
N ILE A 34 -2.56 -10.06 -15.13
CA ILE A 34 -2.25 -8.71 -14.71
C ILE A 34 -3.46 -7.82 -14.97
N VAL A 35 -3.96 -7.15 -13.95
CA VAL A 35 -5.15 -6.30 -14.02
C VAL A 35 -4.81 -4.81 -13.94
N MET A 36 -3.67 -4.46 -13.34
CA MET A 36 -3.19 -3.08 -13.22
C MET A 36 -1.68 -3.03 -13.01
N TRP A 37 -1.07 -1.87 -13.20
CA TRP A 37 0.35 -1.61 -12.93
C TRP A 37 0.51 -0.79 -11.66
N SER A 38 1.47 -1.14 -10.81
CA SER A 38 1.86 -0.31 -9.67
C SER A 38 3.21 0.35 -9.95
N ILE A 39 3.26 1.68 -9.83
CA ILE A 39 4.48 2.47 -10.09
C ILE A 39 5.31 2.73 -8.83
N GLY A 40 4.85 2.29 -7.69
CA GLY A 40 5.58 2.45 -6.43
C GLY A 40 4.75 2.11 -5.21
N ASN A 41 5.41 2.05 -4.05
CA ASN A 41 4.78 1.76 -2.76
C ASN A 41 5.34 2.66 -1.67
N GLU A 42 4.45 3.40 -1.00
CA GLU A 42 4.73 4.24 0.18
C GLU A 42 5.94 5.18 0.02
N ILE A 43 6.10 5.72 -1.18
CA ILE A 43 7.22 6.61 -1.46
C ILE A 43 7.06 7.95 -0.73
N PRO A 44 8.14 8.56 -0.23
CA PRO A 44 8.08 9.85 0.45
C PRO A 44 7.52 10.97 -0.43
N GLU A 45 7.71 10.88 -1.74
CA GLU A 45 7.30 11.86 -2.74
C GLU A 45 5.79 12.06 -2.84
N GLN A 46 4.97 11.11 -2.35
CA GLN A 46 3.51 11.30 -2.27
C GLN A 46 3.09 12.57 -1.53
N GLY A 47 3.92 13.03 -0.57
CA GLY A 47 3.69 14.26 0.20
C GLY A 47 4.61 15.43 -0.18
N MET A 48 5.32 15.37 -1.30
CA MET A 48 6.37 16.32 -1.63
C MET A 48 6.12 17.04 -2.96
N LYS A 49 6.70 18.24 -3.09
CA LYS A 49 6.73 18.97 -4.36
C LYS A 49 7.49 18.14 -5.41
N GLY A 50 6.95 18.04 -6.62
CA GLY A 50 7.53 17.26 -7.71
C GLY A 50 7.15 15.78 -7.70
N GLY A 51 6.42 15.30 -6.67
CA GLY A 51 5.98 13.91 -6.59
C GLY A 51 4.96 13.56 -7.65
N VAL A 52 4.02 14.46 -7.91
CA VAL A 52 2.99 14.28 -8.94
C VAL A 52 3.61 14.17 -10.33
N GLU A 53 4.57 15.01 -10.67
CA GLU A 53 5.26 15.00 -11.96
C GLU A 53 6.04 13.70 -12.15
N MET A 54 6.71 13.22 -11.09
CA MET A 54 7.43 11.95 -11.11
C MET A 54 6.46 10.77 -11.31
N ALA A 55 5.35 10.76 -10.59
CA ALA A 55 4.34 9.71 -10.71
C ALA A 55 3.72 9.70 -12.12
N ARG A 56 3.35 10.86 -12.65
CA ARG A 56 2.83 10.98 -14.03
C ARG A 56 3.82 10.46 -15.06
N ARG A 57 5.11 10.78 -14.93
CA ARG A 57 6.15 10.28 -15.85
C ARG A 57 6.17 8.75 -15.91
N LEU A 58 6.09 8.07 -14.76
CA LEU A 58 6.07 6.60 -14.70
C LEU A 58 4.73 6.04 -15.20
N GLN A 59 3.62 6.69 -14.86
CA GLN A 59 2.28 6.33 -15.35
C GLN A 59 2.19 6.46 -16.87
N ASP A 60 2.74 7.52 -17.46
CA ASP A 60 2.79 7.72 -18.91
C ASP A 60 3.57 6.61 -19.64
N ILE A 61 4.61 6.06 -19.02
CA ILE A 61 5.31 4.89 -19.56
C ILE A 61 4.39 3.67 -19.61
N CYS A 62 3.64 3.42 -18.54
CA CYS A 62 2.68 2.34 -18.50
C CYS A 62 1.58 2.53 -19.58
N HIS A 63 0.96 3.69 -19.65
CA HIS A 63 -0.09 4.00 -20.63
C HIS A 63 0.39 3.88 -22.07
N ARG A 64 1.62 4.34 -22.36
CA ARG A 64 2.20 4.25 -23.71
C ARG A 64 2.45 2.81 -24.13
N LEU A 65 2.83 1.94 -23.20
CA LEU A 65 3.21 0.55 -23.52
C LEU A 65 2.08 -0.45 -23.34
N ASP A 66 1.11 -0.12 -22.50
CA ASP A 66 -0.08 -0.91 -22.23
C ASP A 66 -1.28 -0.01 -21.86
N PRO A 67 -1.96 0.57 -22.85
CA PRO A 67 -3.09 1.46 -22.63
C PRO A 67 -4.34 0.74 -22.13
N SER A 68 -4.32 -0.57 -22.03
CA SER A 68 -5.48 -1.38 -21.63
C SER A 68 -5.62 -1.55 -20.11
N ARG A 69 -4.58 -1.20 -19.34
CA ARG A 69 -4.57 -1.39 -17.88
C ARG A 69 -4.32 -0.10 -17.14
N PRO A 70 -5.07 0.14 -16.05
CA PRO A 70 -4.87 1.33 -15.22
C PRO A 70 -3.61 1.22 -14.37
N VAL A 71 -3.20 2.37 -13.85
CA VAL A 71 -2.01 2.52 -13.01
C VAL A 71 -2.39 2.95 -11.60
N THR A 72 -1.77 2.30 -10.62
CA THR A 72 -1.95 2.59 -9.21
C THR A 72 -0.61 2.84 -8.51
N GLN A 73 -0.68 3.30 -7.29
CA GLN A 73 0.39 3.33 -6.32
C GLN A 73 -0.17 3.26 -4.91
N GLY A 74 0.44 2.44 -4.05
CA GLY A 74 0.09 2.36 -2.63
C GLY A 74 0.58 3.58 -1.86
N CYS A 75 -0.35 4.31 -1.23
CA CYS A 75 -0.07 5.50 -0.42
C CYS A 75 -0.43 5.27 1.04
N ASP A 76 0.51 5.56 1.96
CA ASP A 76 0.32 5.48 3.42
C ASP A 76 0.10 6.84 4.09
N ARG A 77 0.47 7.94 3.40
CA ARG A 77 0.36 9.33 3.88
C ARG A 77 -0.80 10.04 3.22
N ILE A 78 -2.00 9.54 3.43
CA ILE A 78 -3.21 9.92 2.69
C ILE A 78 -3.45 11.43 2.70
N ASP A 79 -3.41 12.09 3.88
CA ASP A 79 -3.67 13.53 3.99
C ASP A 79 -2.64 14.35 3.17
N ASN A 80 -1.38 13.94 3.18
CA ASN A 80 -0.33 14.61 2.40
C ASN A 80 -0.51 14.35 0.89
N ALA A 81 -0.83 13.11 0.52
CA ALA A 81 -1.03 12.72 -0.87
C ALA A 81 -2.28 13.40 -1.48
N LEU A 82 -3.34 13.60 -0.71
CA LEU A 82 -4.49 14.41 -1.10
C LEU A 82 -4.11 15.89 -1.28
N LYS A 83 -3.38 16.46 -0.31
CA LYS A 83 -2.95 17.87 -0.32
C LYS A 83 -2.04 18.20 -1.51
N THR A 84 -1.18 17.27 -1.92
CA THR A 84 -0.29 17.46 -3.07
C THR A 84 -0.95 17.18 -4.42
N GLY A 85 -2.12 16.58 -4.44
CA GLY A 85 -2.78 16.11 -5.65
C GLY A 85 -2.25 14.76 -6.16
N PHE A 86 -1.45 14.07 -5.35
CA PHE A 86 -0.81 12.82 -5.76
C PHE A 86 -1.83 11.71 -6.01
N LEU A 87 -2.78 11.48 -5.09
CA LEU A 87 -3.85 10.49 -5.26
C LEU A 87 -4.79 10.84 -6.42
N GLN A 88 -5.08 12.13 -6.61
CA GLN A 88 -5.91 12.60 -7.71
C GLN A 88 -5.26 12.41 -9.09
N ALA A 89 -3.94 12.26 -9.14
CA ALA A 89 -3.20 12.04 -10.38
C ALA A 89 -3.13 10.57 -10.81
N MET A 90 -3.46 9.61 -9.93
CA MET A 90 -3.47 8.19 -10.26
C MET A 90 -4.74 7.79 -11.00
N ASP A 91 -4.66 6.78 -11.89
CA ASP A 91 -5.86 6.18 -12.45
C ASP A 91 -6.68 5.50 -11.35
N VAL A 92 -5.99 4.76 -10.48
CA VAL A 92 -6.57 4.08 -9.33
C VAL A 92 -5.88 4.56 -8.05
N PRO A 93 -6.55 5.38 -7.22
CA PRO A 93 -6.00 5.79 -5.95
C PRO A 93 -5.83 4.60 -5.00
N GLY A 94 -4.57 4.25 -4.67
CA GLY A 94 -4.22 3.16 -3.78
C GLY A 94 -3.99 3.65 -2.35
N PHE A 95 -4.66 3.01 -1.39
CA PHE A 95 -4.54 3.30 0.04
C PHE A 95 -3.89 2.11 0.74
N ASN A 96 -2.72 2.35 1.34
CA ASN A 96 -2.13 1.38 2.23
C ASN A 96 -2.64 1.63 3.64
N TYR A 97 -3.38 0.63 4.16
CA TYR A 97 -4.02 0.73 5.48
C TYR A 97 -4.97 1.95 5.56
N ARG A 98 -5.08 2.57 6.72
CA ARG A 98 -5.81 3.83 6.91
C ARG A 98 -7.28 3.77 6.48
N VAL A 99 -7.96 2.65 6.71
CA VAL A 99 -9.39 2.47 6.35
C VAL A 99 -10.26 3.63 6.87
N HIS A 100 -9.94 4.19 8.04
CA HIS A 100 -10.61 5.35 8.61
C HIS A 100 -10.50 6.63 7.75
N LYS A 101 -9.59 6.66 6.78
CA LYS A 101 -9.44 7.77 5.81
C LYS A 101 -10.28 7.61 4.55
N TYR A 102 -10.87 6.46 4.28
CA TYR A 102 -11.63 6.21 3.05
C TYR A 102 -12.79 7.20 2.90
N LYS A 103 -13.65 7.24 3.91
CA LYS A 103 -14.83 8.11 3.92
C LYS A 103 -14.52 9.61 3.82
N PRO A 104 -13.56 10.19 4.56
CA PRO A 104 -13.20 11.60 4.39
C PRO A 104 -12.43 11.91 3.10
N ALA A 105 -11.80 10.93 2.48
CA ALA A 105 -11.01 11.12 1.26
C ALA A 105 -11.85 11.09 -0.02
N ILE A 106 -12.89 10.27 -0.07
CA ILE A 106 -13.62 9.98 -1.33
C ILE A 106 -14.15 11.24 -2.01
N GLY A 107 -14.64 12.22 -1.26
CA GLY A 107 -15.12 13.49 -1.81
C GLY A 107 -14.04 14.37 -2.42
N GLN A 108 -12.76 14.03 -2.26
CA GLN A 108 -11.61 14.75 -2.80
C GLN A 108 -10.97 14.01 -3.99
N LEU A 109 -11.46 12.81 -4.31
CA LEU A 109 -10.95 11.97 -5.39
C LEU A 109 -11.84 12.14 -6.63
N PRO A 110 -11.35 12.75 -7.73
CA PRO A 110 -12.12 12.92 -8.97
C PRO A 110 -12.51 11.58 -9.61
N GLN A 111 -11.79 10.50 -9.27
CA GLN A 111 -12.10 9.16 -9.76
C GLN A 111 -13.41 8.61 -9.19
N GLY A 112 -13.81 9.05 -8.00
CA GLY A 112 -15.02 8.58 -7.33
C GLY A 112 -14.91 7.18 -6.73
N PHE A 113 -13.72 6.60 -6.70
CA PHE A 113 -13.42 5.30 -6.09
C PHE A 113 -11.99 5.24 -5.55
N LEU A 114 -11.70 4.19 -4.80
CA LEU A 114 -10.36 3.89 -4.28
C LEU A 114 -10.12 2.37 -4.16
N LEU A 115 -8.85 2.00 -4.05
CA LEU A 115 -8.37 0.64 -3.85
C LEU A 115 -7.68 0.52 -2.50
N GLY A 116 -7.98 -0.50 -1.71
CA GLY A 116 -7.14 -0.92 -0.58
C GLY A 116 -5.89 -1.61 -1.12
N SER A 117 -4.85 -0.85 -1.44
CA SER A 117 -3.64 -1.39 -2.08
C SER A 117 -2.77 -2.22 -1.15
N GLU A 118 -2.94 -2.06 0.17
CA GLU A 118 -2.35 -2.88 1.21
C GLU A 118 -3.20 -2.74 2.47
N THR A 119 -3.79 -3.82 2.95
CA THR A 119 -4.74 -3.78 4.08
C THR A 119 -4.37 -4.76 5.17
N ALA A 120 -5.04 -4.69 6.32
CA ALA A 120 -4.84 -5.50 7.50
C ALA A 120 -3.45 -5.31 8.14
N SER A 121 -2.49 -6.20 7.90
CA SER A 121 -1.21 -6.27 8.63
C SER A 121 -1.40 -6.60 10.12
N THR A 122 -2.29 -7.53 10.40
CA THR A 122 -2.53 -8.05 11.74
C THR A 122 -1.38 -8.94 12.15
N VAL A 123 -0.93 -8.80 13.37
CA VAL A 123 0.20 -9.56 13.91
C VAL A 123 -0.31 -10.72 14.77
N SER A 124 0.33 -11.89 14.62
CA SER A 124 -0.04 -13.09 15.35
C SER A 124 1.16 -14.04 15.41
N SER A 125 1.46 -14.58 16.59
CA SER A 125 2.47 -15.62 16.74
C SER A 125 1.80 -16.97 16.88
N ARG A 126 1.92 -17.82 15.87
CA ARG A 126 1.23 -19.11 15.79
C ARG A 126 1.46 -19.94 17.05
N GLY A 127 0.36 -20.40 17.68
CA GLY A 127 0.40 -21.27 18.85
C GLY A 127 0.76 -20.59 20.15
N VAL A 128 0.87 -19.28 20.18
CA VAL A 128 1.12 -18.49 21.39
C VAL A 128 -0.19 -17.94 21.92
N TYR A 129 -0.53 -18.30 23.18
CA TYR A 129 -1.77 -17.88 23.84
C TYR A 129 -1.40 -17.20 25.14
N LYS A 130 -1.54 -15.88 25.17
CA LYS A 130 -1.19 -15.03 26.32
C LYS A 130 -2.42 -14.55 27.04
N PHE A 131 -2.31 -14.43 28.37
CA PHE A 131 -3.38 -13.98 29.24
C PHE A 131 -2.89 -12.86 30.19
N PRO A 132 -3.76 -11.89 30.54
CA PRO A 132 -5.13 -11.74 30.00
C PRO A 132 -5.12 -11.43 28.52
N VAL A 133 -6.18 -11.81 27.79
CA VAL A 133 -6.33 -11.41 26.39
C VAL A 133 -6.47 -9.88 26.35
N THR A 134 -5.60 -9.25 25.57
CA THR A 134 -5.61 -7.80 25.34
C THR A 134 -6.17 -7.49 23.96
N TRP A 135 -6.70 -6.29 23.81
CA TRP A 135 -7.25 -5.81 22.55
C TRP A 135 -6.65 -4.46 22.24
N GLY A 136 -5.97 -4.32 21.10
CA GLY A 136 -5.39 -3.04 20.72
C GLY A 136 -4.10 -3.14 19.92
N VAL A 137 -3.43 -1.99 19.82
CA VAL A 137 -2.13 -1.91 19.16
C VAL A 137 -1.12 -2.75 19.92
N THR A 138 -0.49 -3.69 19.21
CA THR A 138 0.48 -4.60 19.80
C THR A 138 1.68 -3.88 20.40
N LYS A 139 2.11 -4.39 21.53
CA LYS A 139 3.45 -4.15 22.10
C LYS A 139 4.01 -5.52 22.32
N ALA A 140 4.91 -5.94 21.43
CA ALA A 140 5.54 -7.24 21.58
C ALA A 140 6.00 -7.46 23.02
N ASP A 141 5.73 -8.64 23.54
CA ASP A 141 6.17 -9.03 24.89
C ASP A 141 7.70 -9.18 24.93
N LYS A 142 8.23 -9.41 26.13
CA LYS A 142 9.69 -9.57 26.36
C LYS A 142 10.32 -10.70 25.54
N ASP A 143 9.50 -11.67 25.11
CA ASP A 143 9.92 -12.79 24.26
C ASP A 143 9.80 -12.47 22.75
N GLY A 144 9.42 -11.23 22.40
CA GLY A 144 9.24 -10.82 21.00
C GLY A 144 8.06 -11.44 20.30
N GLN A 145 7.06 -11.95 21.04
CA GLN A 145 5.90 -12.63 20.49
C GLN A 145 4.60 -11.91 20.87
N VAL A 146 3.59 -12.06 20.04
CA VAL A 146 2.22 -11.59 20.26
C VAL A 146 1.27 -12.77 20.41
N THR A 147 0.05 -12.54 20.89
CA THR A 147 -0.94 -13.61 21.02
C THR A 147 -1.48 -14.08 19.66
N ALA A 148 -1.87 -15.35 19.57
CA ALA A 148 -2.54 -15.95 18.42
C ALA A 148 -4.07 -15.75 18.41
N TYR A 149 -4.60 -14.86 19.24
CA TYR A 149 -6.06 -14.60 19.31
C TYR A 149 -6.59 -13.61 18.26
N ASP A 150 -5.70 -13.03 17.40
CA ASP A 150 -6.05 -11.99 16.41
C ASP A 150 -6.78 -10.78 17.02
N THR A 151 -6.31 -10.35 18.20
CA THR A 151 -6.85 -9.22 18.94
C THR A 151 -5.91 -8.02 18.97
N GLU A 152 -4.77 -8.15 18.31
CA GLU A 152 -3.73 -7.14 18.28
C GLU A 152 -3.36 -6.76 16.83
N TRP A 153 -2.98 -5.52 16.60
CA TRP A 153 -2.60 -5.00 15.29
C TRP A 153 -1.45 -3.99 15.39
N CYS A 154 -0.80 -3.70 14.28
CA CYS A 154 0.26 -2.70 14.19
C CYS A 154 -0.29 -1.27 14.32
N SER A 155 0.53 -0.32 14.76
CA SER A 155 0.11 1.09 14.95
C SER A 155 -0.35 1.80 13.67
N TRP A 156 -0.05 1.25 12.50
CA TRP A 156 -0.45 1.78 11.20
C TRP A 156 -1.64 1.03 10.58
N SER A 157 -2.04 -0.10 11.15
CA SER A 157 -3.07 -1.01 10.62
C SER A 157 -4.29 -1.12 11.56
N ASN A 158 -5.10 -2.10 11.35
CA ASN A 158 -6.29 -2.45 12.12
C ASN A 158 -6.56 -3.95 11.99
N LEU A 159 -7.59 -4.44 12.63
CA LEU A 159 -8.01 -5.83 12.44
C LEU A 159 -8.57 -6.04 11.03
N PRO A 160 -8.40 -7.24 10.45
CA PRO A 160 -8.87 -7.53 9.09
C PRO A 160 -10.35 -7.29 8.88
N GLU A 161 -11.17 -7.52 9.89
CA GLU A 161 -12.62 -7.31 9.84
C GLU A 161 -13.01 -5.87 9.53
N GLU A 162 -12.24 -4.88 10.01
CA GLU A 162 -12.50 -3.46 9.69
C GLU A 162 -12.27 -3.17 8.22
N ASP A 163 -11.23 -3.75 7.63
CA ASP A 163 -10.94 -3.62 6.20
C ASP A 163 -11.99 -4.34 5.35
N PHE A 164 -12.40 -5.56 5.74
CA PHE A 164 -13.44 -6.31 5.03
C PHE A 164 -14.80 -5.60 5.11
N LEU A 165 -15.20 -5.09 6.28
CA LEU A 165 -16.42 -4.29 6.42
C LEU A 165 -16.40 -3.04 5.55
N ALA A 166 -15.26 -2.36 5.44
CA ALA A 166 -15.15 -1.20 4.56
C ALA A 166 -15.33 -1.56 3.07
N MET A 167 -14.88 -2.77 2.66
CA MET A 167 -15.13 -3.26 1.29
C MET A 167 -16.60 -3.59 1.04
N ASP A 168 -17.29 -4.10 2.04
CA ASP A 168 -18.71 -4.47 1.94
C ASP A 168 -19.63 -3.25 2.05
N ASP A 169 -19.32 -2.29 2.92
CA ASP A 169 -20.17 -1.16 3.26
C ASP A 169 -20.00 0.05 2.32
N TYR A 170 -18.86 0.18 1.64
CA TYR A 170 -18.56 1.34 0.82
C TYR A 170 -18.53 0.98 -0.67
N ASP A 171 -19.55 1.40 -1.41
CA ASP A 171 -19.74 1.16 -2.83
C ASP A 171 -18.68 1.83 -3.73
N TYR A 172 -17.88 2.71 -3.17
CA TYR A 172 -16.75 3.36 -3.84
C TYR A 172 -15.41 2.62 -3.65
N THR A 173 -15.36 1.51 -2.94
CA THR A 173 -14.17 0.65 -2.86
C THR A 173 -14.21 -0.39 -3.97
N ILE A 174 -13.10 -0.54 -4.71
CA ILE A 174 -13.03 -1.46 -5.85
C ILE A 174 -12.34 -2.78 -5.53
N GLY A 175 -11.95 -2.98 -4.28
CA GLY A 175 -11.29 -4.18 -3.78
C GLY A 175 -10.10 -3.88 -2.88
N GLN A 176 -9.42 -4.93 -2.46
CA GLN A 176 -8.26 -4.83 -1.57
C GLN A 176 -7.22 -5.92 -1.83
N PHE A 177 -5.99 -5.62 -1.44
CA PHE A 177 -4.88 -6.57 -1.33
C PHE A 177 -4.46 -6.66 0.13
N VAL A 178 -4.76 -7.80 0.75
CA VAL A 178 -4.45 -8.04 2.16
C VAL A 178 -2.96 -8.29 2.35
N TRP A 179 -2.32 -7.56 3.24
CA TRP A 179 -0.97 -7.83 3.69
C TRP A 179 -1.00 -8.77 4.90
N THR A 180 -0.53 -10.02 4.80
CA THR A 180 0.03 -10.64 3.61
C THR A 180 -0.46 -12.07 3.52
N GLY A 181 -0.47 -12.65 2.32
CA GLY A 181 -0.93 -14.02 2.08
C GLY A 181 0.02 -15.11 2.56
N ILE A 182 1.24 -14.77 2.98
CA ILE A 182 2.26 -15.71 3.44
C ILE A 182 2.88 -15.17 4.72
N ASP A 183 2.85 -15.98 5.78
CA ASP A 183 3.51 -15.65 7.05
C ASP A 183 5.02 -15.49 6.87
N TYR A 184 5.61 -14.56 7.56
CA TYR A 184 7.04 -14.36 7.62
C TYR A 184 7.46 -13.90 9.02
N LEU A 185 8.68 -14.26 9.41
CA LEU A 185 9.34 -13.62 10.55
C LEU A 185 9.82 -12.26 10.08
N GLY A 186 9.57 -11.23 10.90
CA GLY A 186 9.89 -9.87 10.53
C GLY A 186 11.35 -9.71 10.15
N GLU A 187 11.62 -9.57 8.89
CA GLU A 187 12.93 -9.20 8.38
C GLU A 187 12.77 -7.87 7.65
N PRO A 188 13.39 -6.83 8.10
CA PRO A 188 14.50 -6.69 9.07
C PRO A 188 14.09 -6.53 10.54
N THR A 189 12.89 -6.82 10.91
CA THR A 189 12.37 -6.71 12.29
C THR A 189 12.04 -8.11 12.82
N PRO A 190 13.07 -8.89 13.26
CA PRO A 190 12.94 -10.33 13.43
C PRO A 190 12.02 -10.78 14.57
N TYR A 191 11.44 -9.86 15.32
CA TYR A 191 10.58 -10.17 16.45
C TYR A 191 9.25 -9.41 16.43
N ASP A 192 8.95 -8.65 15.39
CA ASP A 192 7.73 -7.84 15.27
C ASP A 192 6.79 -8.39 14.21
#